data_dcfc209119225954aef70041d93d82f7
#
_entry.id   dcfc209119225954aef70041d93d82f7
#
_cell.length_a   1.000
_cell.length_b   1.000
_cell.length_c   1.000
_cell.angle_alpha   90.00
_cell.angle_beta   90.00
_cell.angle_gamma   90.00
#
_symmetry.space_group_name_H-M   'P 1'
#
loop_
_entity.id
_entity.type
_entity.pdbx_description
1 polymer ?
#
loop_
_entity_poly.entity_id
_entity_poly.type
_entity_poly.pdbx_seq_one_letter_code
_entity_poly.pdbx_strand_id
1 'polypeptide(L)'
;MTAIRNVAVGLVPAIALAACSFEAADPTPVSRPTAPGELLVRVETVGGLLPPLDAQRSVPAISIYGDGLVLVPATVPDIFPGPAGQELEAFHVGAGVLDEIVAAAGVAGLHGPERRVEQEGPEFVADGGATVITVVSNGQRHVTVADGLFDVEPGTPLRRALADFVRRLVELRNTATDVVSYEPSAVAVFVAAFDEAFVPDPQMVTRVEWPFADPLATWGEPVPPDGLSVDVRCRVVDGDELDLLRDALRTLTTTTVVVQDSEERILAWRPLLPDEANC
;
A
#
# COMPACT_ATOMS: atom_id res chain seq x y z
N MET A 1 1.08 45.62 90.24
CA MET A 1 0.78 45.74 88.82
C MET A 1 1.37 44.55 88.10
N THR A 2 0.54 43.55 87.82
CA THR A 2 0.95 42.22 87.36
C THR A 2 0.44 42.05 85.91
N ALA A 3 1.34 41.92 84.96
CA ALA A 3 1.03 41.76 83.52
C ALA A 3 0.88 40.26 83.19
N ILE A 4 -0.31 39.88 82.75
CA ILE A 4 -0.63 38.55 82.30
C ILE A 4 -0.22 38.44 80.78
N ARG A 5 0.66 37.50 80.43
CA ARG A 5 1.07 37.18 79.11
C ARG A 5 0.20 36.05 78.54
N ASN A 6 -0.65 36.34 77.60
CA ASN A 6 -1.39 35.33 76.82
C ASN A 6 -0.48 34.65 75.84
N VAL A 7 -0.38 33.33 75.94
CA VAL A 7 0.27 32.45 74.92
C VAL A 7 -0.82 31.89 73.97
N ALA A 8 -0.80 32.31 72.74
CA ALA A 8 -1.67 31.75 71.75
C ALA A 8 -1.01 30.48 71.12
N VAL A 9 -1.67 29.33 71.35
CA VAL A 9 -1.26 28.07 70.70
C VAL A 9 -1.91 28.02 69.34
N GLY A 10 -1.09 28.11 68.31
CA GLY A 10 -1.50 27.96 66.90
C GLY A 10 -1.65 26.47 66.50
N LEU A 11 -2.86 26.12 66.13
CA LEU A 11 -3.19 24.81 65.60
C LEU A 11 -2.79 24.81 64.09
N VAL A 12 -1.81 23.99 63.73
CA VAL A 12 -1.41 23.77 62.29
C VAL A 12 -2.23 22.62 61.74
N PRO A 13 -3.09 22.79 60.72
CA PRO A 13 -3.77 21.68 60.09
C PRO A 13 -2.80 20.86 59.26
N ALA A 14 -2.66 19.57 59.57
CA ALA A 14 -1.94 18.62 58.74
C ALA A 14 -2.75 18.33 57.44
N ILE A 15 -2.31 18.87 56.30
CA ILE A 15 -2.86 18.52 55.00
C ILE A 15 -2.27 17.16 54.63
N ALA A 16 -3.09 16.10 54.69
CA ALA A 16 -2.74 14.79 54.14
C ALA A 16 -2.81 14.86 52.63
N LEU A 17 -1.65 14.90 51.98
CA LEU A 17 -1.51 14.69 50.52
C LEU A 17 -1.80 13.21 50.24
N ALA A 18 -3.02 12.91 49.77
CA ALA A 18 -3.32 11.64 49.16
C ALA A 18 -2.54 11.56 47.83
N ALA A 19 -1.40 10.87 47.83
CA ALA A 19 -0.68 10.50 46.60
C ALA A 19 -1.56 9.46 45.88
N CYS A 20 -2.33 9.91 44.90
CA CYS A 20 -2.89 9.01 43.89
C CYS A 20 -1.70 8.43 43.09
N SER A 21 -1.32 7.21 43.45
CA SER A 21 -0.45 6.39 42.58
C SER A 21 -1.22 6.12 41.30
N PHE A 22 -0.91 6.87 40.26
CA PHE A 22 -1.31 6.49 38.91
C PHE A 22 -0.47 5.24 38.60
N GLU A 23 -1.04 4.08 38.81
CA GLU A 23 -0.55 2.83 38.27
C GLU A 23 -0.72 2.96 36.77
N ALA A 24 0.38 3.23 36.03
CA ALA A 24 0.38 3.18 34.61
C ALA A 24 -0.02 1.74 34.22
N ALA A 25 -1.22 1.57 33.69
CA ALA A 25 -1.63 0.30 33.15
C ALA A 25 -0.55 -0.15 32.15
N ASP A 26 0.00 -1.34 32.34
CA ASP A 26 0.91 -1.93 31.38
C ASP A 26 0.23 -1.89 30.00
N PRO A 27 0.91 -1.40 28.96
CA PRO A 27 0.31 -1.33 27.64
C PRO A 27 -0.15 -2.73 27.26
N THR A 28 -1.44 -2.88 26.96
CA THR A 28 -2.00 -4.15 26.48
C THR A 28 -1.17 -4.60 25.29
N PRO A 29 -0.63 -5.82 25.30
CA PRO A 29 0.19 -6.30 24.20
C PRO A 29 -0.63 -6.27 22.90
N VAL A 30 -0.09 -5.63 21.88
CA VAL A 30 -0.72 -5.55 20.55
C VAL A 30 -0.56 -6.91 19.88
N SER A 31 -1.68 -7.58 19.57
CA SER A 31 -1.66 -8.83 18.82
C SER A 31 -1.60 -8.56 17.31
N ARG A 32 -0.87 -9.40 16.60
CA ARG A 32 -0.78 -9.37 15.13
C ARG A 32 -1.43 -10.59 14.49
N PRO A 33 -1.80 -10.51 13.21
CA PRO A 33 -2.15 -11.67 12.40
C PRO A 33 -1.02 -12.70 12.40
N THR A 34 -1.36 -13.98 12.29
CA THR A 34 -0.38 -15.07 12.27
C THR A 34 -0.65 -16.11 11.17
N ALA A 35 -1.82 -16.06 10.53
CA ALA A 35 -2.16 -17.01 9.48
C ALA A 35 -1.57 -16.58 8.13
N PRO A 36 -1.27 -17.54 7.24
CA PRO A 36 -0.92 -17.26 5.84
C PRO A 36 -1.99 -16.43 5.15
N GLY A 37 -1.57 -15.44 4.36
CA GLY A 37 -2.47 -14.56 3.63
C GLY A 37 -3.21 -13.52 4.47
N GLU A 38 -3.10 -13.53 5.80
CA GLU A 38 -3.61 -12.44 6.64
C GLU A 38 -2.66 -11.25 6.60
N LEU A 39 -3.15 -10.12 6.09
CA LEU A 39 -2.36 -8.90 5.98
C LEU A 39 -1.93 -8.40 7.38
N LEU A 40 -0.65 -8.08 7.56
CA LEU A 40 -0.12 -7.38 8.71
C LEU A 40 0.11 -5.89 8.40
N VAL A 41 0.83 -5.60 7.32
CA VAL A 41 1.14 -4.24 6.90
C VAL A 41 1.12 -4.16 5.38
N ARG A 42 0.57 -3.05 4.87
CA ARG A 42 0.66 -2.68 3.44
C ARG A 42 0.99 -1.21 3.31
N VAL A 43 1.86 -0.88 2.37
CA VAL A 43 2.18 0.49 1.97
C VAL A 43 1.91 0.62 0.49
N GLU A 44 1.05 1.57 0.13
CA GLU A 44 0.62 1.84 -1.24
C GLU A 44 0.82 3.31 -1.56
N THR A 45 1.06 3.62 -2.83
CA THR A 45 0.94 4.99 -3.34
C THR A 45 -0.32 5.08 -4.17
N VAL A 46 -1.20 6.03 -3.86
CA VAL A 46 -2.46 6.23 -4.56
C VAL A 46 -2.56 7.67 -5.07
N GLY A 47 -3.28 7.88 -6.16
CA GLY A 47 -3.39 9.20 -6.78
C GLY A 47 -2.14 9.57 -7.58
N GLY A 48 -1.98 10.87 -7.82
CA GLY A 48 -1.02 11.39 -8.78
C GLY A 48 -1.56 11.40 -10.21
N LEU A 49 -0.84 12.06 -11.12
CA LEU A 49 -1.20 12.11 -12.54
C LEU A 49 -0.61 10.88 -13.25
N LEU A 50 -1.32 9.75 -13.19
CA LEU A 50 -0.94 8.53 -13.90
C LEU A 50 -1.90 8.27 -15.06
N PRO A 51 -1.43 7.69 -16.18
CA PRO A 51 -2.31 7.13 -17.20
C PRO A 51 -3.27 6.10 -16.56
N PRO A 52 -4.52 5.99 -17.05
CA PRO A 52 -5.54 5.16 -16.40
C PRO A 52 -5.12 3.72 -16.13
N LEU A 53 -4.47 3.07 -17.09
CA LEU A 53 -4.00 1.70 -16.92
C LEU A 53 -2.77 1.59 -16.02
N ASP A 54 -1.93 2.62 -15.93
CA ASP A 54 -0.77 2.64 -15.01
C ASP A 54 -1.24 2.70 -13.56
N ALA A 55 -2.30 3.45 -13.26
CA ALA A 55 -2.91 3.45 -11.94
C ALA A 55 -3.47 2.06 -11.58
N GLN A 56 -4.14 1.38 -12.52
CA GLN A 56 -4.77 0.09 -12.28
C GLN A 56 -3.76 -1.08 -12.11
N ARG A 57 -2.64 -1.04 -12.82
CA ARG A 57 -1.58 -2.06 -12.68
C ARG A 57 -0.64 -1.83 -11.50
N SER A 58 -0.79 -0.71 -10.80
CA SER A 58 0.03 -0.41 -9.63
C SER A 58 -0.13 -1.47 -8.55
N VAL A 59 1.00 -1.87 -7.97
CA VAL A 59 1.05 -2.79 -6.83
C VAL A 59 1.61 -2.05 -5.62
N PRO A 60 1.30 -2.50 -4.39
CA PRO A 60 1.86 -1.91 -3.18
C PRO A 60 3.38 -1.88 -3.19
N ALA A 61 3.96 -0.83 -2.63
CA ALA A 61 5.41 -0.75 -2.42
C ALA A 61 5.93 -1.89 -1.53
N ILE A 62 5.10 -2.36 -0.60
CA ILE A 62 5.34 -3.55 0.21
C ILE A 62 4.04 -4.06 0.83
N SER A 63 3.87 -5.37 0.87
CA SER A 63 2.83 -6.07 1.65
C SER A 63 3.48 -7.14 2.52
N ILE A 64 3.16 -7.17 3.81
CA ILE A 64 3.71 -8.10 4.80
C ILE A 64 2.55 -8.85 5.43
N TYR A 65 2.66 -10.17 5.52
CA TYR A 65 1.63 -11.06 6.00
C TYR A 65 2.00 -11.70 7.33
N GLY A 66 0.98 -12.25 8.01
CA GLY A 66 1.10 -12.80 9.35
C GLY A 66 2.06 -13.99 9.49
N ASP A 67 2.24 -14.76 8.44
CA ASP A 67 3.19 -15.90 8.33
C ASP A 67 4.63 -15.49 8.00
N GLY A 68 4.86 -14.19 7.78
CA GLY A 68 6.16 -13.62 7.43
C GLY A 68 6.41 -13.46 5.93
N LEU A 69 5.47 -13.83 5.07
CA LEU A 69 5.57 -13.54 3.63
C LEU A 69 5.63 -12.03 3.42
N VAL A 70 6.60 -11.59 2.62
CA VAL A 70 6.74 -10.20 2.17
C VAL A 70 6.70 -10.17 0.67
N LEU A 71 5.85 -9.31 0.11
CA LEU A 71 5.73 -9.06 -1.32
C LEU A 71 6.13 -7.61 -1.62
N VAL A 72 6.97 -7.44 -2.63
CA VAL A 72 7.43 -6.14 -3.13
C VAL A 72 7.40 -6.13 -4.66
N PRO A 73 7.31 -4.96 -5.30
CA PRO A 73 7.45 -4.86 -6.75
C PRO A 73 8.78 -5.45 -7.23
N ALA A 74 8.73 -6.27 -8.27
CA ALA A 74 9.95 -6.73 -8.93
C ALA A 74 10.67 -5.55 -9.60
N THR A 75 11.99 -5.66 -9.68
CA THR A 75 12.79 -4.65 -10.37
C THR A 75 12.51 -4.72 -11.86
N VAL A 76 11.98 -3.64 -12.42
CA VAL A 76 11.73 -3.49 -13.86
C VAL A 76 12.88 -2.72 -14.49
N PRO A 77 13.43 -3.16 -15.63
CA PRO A 77 14.39 -2.37 -16.37
C PRO A 77 13.79 -1.03 -16.80
N ASP A 78 14.59 0.04 -16.73
CA ASP A 78 14.18 1.37 -17.22
C ASP A 78 14.31 1.42 -18.76
N ILE A 79 13.36 0.75 -19.42
CA ILE A 79 13.26 0.67 -20.90
C ILE A 79 11.87 1.14 -21.33
N PHE A 80 11.79 1.70 -22.53
CA PHE A 80 10.52 2.04 -23.17
C PHE A 80 10.38 1.28 -24.50
N PRO A 81 9.22 0.67 -24.79
CA PRO A 81 8.07 0.52 -23.91
C PRO A 81 8.34 -0.45 -22.74
N GLY A 82 7.86 -0.11 -21.56
CA GLY A 82 7.93 -0.97 -20.38
C GLY A 82 6.92 -2.13 -20.44
N PRO A 83 6.97 -3.11 -19.51
CA PRO A 83 6.02 -4.21 -19.48
C PRO A 83 4.59 -3.70 -19.20
N ALA A 84 3.59 -4.36 -19.78
CA ALA A 84 2.18 -4.06 -19.55
C ALA A 84 1.72 -4.42 -18.12
N GLY A 85 2.43 -5.30 -17.44
CA GLY A 85 2.14 -5.74 -16.08
C GLY A 85 3.25 -5.42 -15.11
N GLN A 86 2.90 -5.50 -13.83
CA GLN A 86 3.83 -5.40 -12.72
C GLN A 86 4.01 -6.79 -12.08
N GLU A 87 5.23 -7.29 -12.07
CA GLU A 87 5.57 -8.52 -11.33
C GLU A 87 5.95 -8.21 -9.88
N LEU A 88 5.89 -9.23 -9.03
CA LEU A 88 6.28 -9.15 -7.63
C LEU A 88 7.42 -10.10 -7.33
N GLU A 89 8.23 -9.72 -6.35
CA GLU A 89 9.20 -10.56 -5.66
C GLU A 89 8.69 -10.92 -4.27
N ALA A 90 9.04 -12.10 -3.82
CA ALA A 90 8.66 -12.64 -2.51
C ALA A 90 9.89 -13.05 -1.71
N PHE A 91 9.83 -12.81 -0.41
CA PHE A 91 10.77 -13.35 0.58
C PHE A 91 10.07 -13.51 1.93
N HIS A 92 10.73 -14.14 2.90
CA HIS A 92 10.17 -14.33 4.23
C HIS A 92 11.01 -13.66 5.30
N VAL A 93 10.32 -13.12 6.31
CA VAL A 93 10.93 -12.60 7.54
C VAL A 93 10.49 -13.41 8.74
N GLY A 94 11.38 -13.52 9.76
CA GLY A 94 11.08 -14.27 10.98
C GLY A 94 10.12 -13.53 11.90
N ALA A 95 9.50 -14.29 12.83
CA ALA A 95 8.53 -13.76 13.80
C ALA A 95 9.06 -12.55 14.59
N GLY A 96 10.35 -12.55 14.97
CA GLY A 96 10.96 -11.42 15.67
C GLY A 96 10.94 -10.13 14.87
N VAL A 97 11.15 -10.20 13.55
CA VAL A 97 11.04 -9.04 12.65
C VAL A 97 9.60 -8.54 12.58
N LEU A 98 8.61 -9.46 12.51
CA LEU A 98 7.20 -9.07 12.54
C LEU A 98 6.82 -8.35 13.84
N ASP A 99 7.31 -8.82 14.98
CA ASP A 99 7.07 -8.18 16.28
C ASP A 99 7.72 -6.79 16.35
N GLU A 100 8.91 -6.63 15.78
CA GLU A 100 9.57 -5.32 15.64
C GLU A 100 8.79 -4.35 14.73
N ILE A 101 8.19 -4.85 13.65
CA ILE A 101 7.34 -4.05 12.75
C ILE A 101 6.10 -3.56 13.50
N VAL A 102 5.43 -4.42 14.28
CA VAL A 102 4.28 -4.03 15.10
C VAL A 102 4.67 -2.96 16.14
N ALA A 103 5.80 -3.14 16.80
CA ALA A 103 6.30 -2.14 17.76
C ALA A 103 6.61 -0.80 17.06
N ALA A 104 7.25 -0.83 15.89
CA ALA A 104 7.55 0.37 15.10
C ALA A 104 6.28 1.07 14.61
N ALA A 105 5.25 0.31 14.20
CA ALA A 105 3.93 0.85 13.86
C ALA A 105 3.30 1.59 15.06
N GLY A 106 3.45 1.05 16.27
CA GLY A 106 3.02 1.70 17.50
C GLY A 106 3.73 3.03 17.74
N VAL A 107 5.05 3.08 17.57
CA VAL A 107 5.85 4.31 17.69
C VAL A 107 5.42 5.35 16.65
N ALA A 108 5.09 4.94 15.42
CA ALA A 108 4.57 5.81 14.38
C ALA A 108 3.08 6.18 14.56
N GLY A 109 2.42 5.65 15.62
CA GLY A 109 1.02 5.92 15.94
C GLY A 109 0.03 5.30 14.97
N LEU A 110 0.39 4.17 14.32
CA LEU A 110 -0.40 3.52 13.28
C LEU A 110 -1.48 2.55 13.79
N HIS A 111 -1.61 2.36 15.10
CA HIS A 111 -2.68 1.56 15.74
C HIS A 111 -3.91 2.40 16.12
N GLY A 112 -3.97 3.66 15.68
CA GLY A 112 -5.08 4.57 15.92
C GLY A 112 -6.22 4.44 14.92
N PRO A 113 -7.27 5.26 15.07
CA PRO A 113 -8.34 5.34 14.08
C PRO A 113 -7.82 5.81 12.71
N GLU A 114 -8.61 5.53 11.68
CA GLU A 114 -8.33 6.03 10.34
C GLU A 114 -8.12 7.54 10.33
N ARG A 115 -7.07 7.98 9.63
CA ARG A 115 -6.73 9.40 9.55
C ARG A 115 -6.06 9.76 8.24
N ARG A 116 -6.18 11.04 7.89
CA ARG A 116 -5.42 11.68 6.82
C ARG A 116 -4.42 12.66 7.42
N VAL A 117 -3.20 12.63 6.95
CA VAL A 117 -2.10 13.54 7.31
C VAL A 117 -1.81 14.36 6.07
N GLU A 118 -2.28 15.61 6.08
CA GLU A 118 -2.13 16.52 4.95
C GLU A 118 -0.66 16.92 4.74
N GLN A 119 -0.34 17.27 3.50
CA GLN A 119 0.95 17.84 3.17
C GLN A 119 1.12 19.19 3.89
N GLU A 120 2.32 19.43 4.44
CA GLU A 120 2.65 20.67 5.13
C GLU A 120 3.50 21.59 4.27
N GLY A 121 3.30 22.89 4.44
CA GLY A 121 4.10 23.93 3.79
C GLY A 121 3.45 24.53 2.55
N PRO A 122 4.06 25.58 1.99
CA PRO A 122 3.53 26.29 0.83
C PRO A 122 3.76 25.55 -0.49
N GLU A 123 4.60 24.54 -0.50
CA GLU A 123 4.92 23.75 -1.69
C GLU A 123 3.85 22.65 -1.87
N PHE A 124 2.76 23.03 -2.53
CA PHE A 124 1.75 22.07 -2.94
C PHE A 124 2.23 21.37 -4.23
N VAL A 125 2.44 20.08 -4.16
CA VAL A 125 2.70 19.25 -5.34
C VAL A 125 1.35 18.83 -5.90
N ALA A 126 0.88 19.50 -6.95
CA ALA A 126 -0.46 19.31 -7.52
C ALA A 126 -0.72 17.86 -7.96
N ASP A 127 0.33 17.18 -8.42
CA ASP A 127 0.28 15.80 -8.93
C ASP A 127 0.90 14.81 -7.94
N GLY A 128 1.11 15.21 -6.69
CA GLY A 128 1.66 14.36 -5.64
C GLY A 128 0.71 13.23 -5.27
N GLY A 129 1.24 12.03 -5.17
CA GLY A 129 0.48 10.89 -4.66
C GLY A 129 0.34 10.92 -3.13
N ALA A 130 -0.61 10.17 -2.62
CA ALA A 130 -0.73 9.92 -1.19
C ALA A 130 -0.16 8.53 -0.86
N THR A 131 0.62 8.46 0.21
CA THR A 131 1.05 7.18 0.78
C THR A 131 -0.02 6.67 1.72
N VAL A 132 -0.58 5.51 1.42
CA VAL A 132 -1.55 4.81 2.28
C VAL A 132 -0.81 3.73 3.05
N ILE A 133 -0.87 3.80 4.38
CA ILE A 133 -0.28 2.82 5.27
C ILE A 133 -1.42 2.10 5.98
N THR A 134 -1.56 0.81 5.70
CA THR A 134 -2.51 -0.08 6.37
C THR A 134 -1.75 -0.95 7.36
N VAL A 135 -2.22 -1.02 8.61
CA VAL A 135 -1.72 -1.94 9.64
C VAL A 135 -2.88 -2.72 10.21
N VAL A 136 -2.72 -4.03 10.37
CA VAL A 136 -3.71 -4.88 11.03
C VAL A 136 -3.19 -5.30 12.39
N SER A 137 -3.91 -4.96 13.45
CA SER A 137 -3.57 -5.32 14.82
C SER A 137 -4.83 -5.53 15.66
N ASN A 138 -4.78 -6.42 16.63
CA ASN A 138 -5.94 -6.78 17.47
C ASN A 138 -7.20 -7.13 16.66
N GLY A 139 -7.03 -7.72 15.46
CA GLY A 139 -8.13 -8.03 14.55
C GLY A 139 -8.79 -6.81 13.89
N GLN A 140 -8.19 -5.62 13.98
CA GLN A 140 -8.68 -4.38 13.40
C GLN A 140 -7.72 -3.86 12.33
N ARG A 141 -8.28 -3.30 11.25
CA ARG A 141 -7.55 -2.60 10.20
C ARG A 141 -7.46 -1.11 10.54
N HIS A 142 -6.24 -0.59 10.53
CA HIS A 142 -5.93 0.82 10.77
C HIS A 142 -5.34 1.40 9.51
N VAL A 143 -5.90 2.50 9.01
CA VAL A 143 -5.46 3.16 7.78
C VAL A 143 -4.98 4.56 8.08
N THR A 144 -3.80 4.90 7.58
CA THR A 144 -3.26 6.27 7.61
C THR A 144 -2.93 6.68 6.18
N VAL A 145 -3.54 7.76 5.71
CA VAL A 145 -3.25 8.38 4.41
C VAL A 145 -2.36 9.58 4.65
N ALA A 146 -1.19 9.64 4.02
CA ALA A 146 -0.25 10.76 4.15
C ALA A 146 0.00 11.38 2.76
N ASP A 147 -0.52 12.58 2.55
CA ASP A 147 -0.37 13.29 1.28
C ASP A 147 1.07 13.76 1.09
N GLY A 148 1.66 13.47 -0.07
CA GLY A 148 3.02 13.88 -0.43
C GLY A 148 4.06 13.51 0.63
N LEU A 149 3.99 12.30 1.21
CA LEU A 149 4.88 11.91 2.32
C LEU A 149 6.37 11.98 1.97
N PHE A 150 6.70 11.71 0.71
CA PHE A 150 8.07 11.71 0.18
C PHE A 150 8.35 12.81 -0.84
N ASP A 151 7.35 13.63 -1.17
CA ASP A 151 7.48 14.70 -2.16
C ASP A 151 8.17 15.94 -1.57
N VAL A 152 8.05 16.11 -0.24
CA VAL A 152 8.70 17.19 0.52
C VAL A 152 9.33 16.63 1.79
N GLU A 153 10.34 17.34 2.32
CA GLU A 153 10.94 16.96 3.60
C GLU A 153 9.89 16.95 4.73
N PRO A 154 9.79 15.85 5.51
CA PRO A 154 8.79 15.72 6.55
C PRO A 154 9.00 16.76 7.67
N GLY A 155 8.15 17.80 7.71
CA GLY A 155 8.26 18.92 8.66
C GLY A 155 7.94 18.54 10.10
N THR A 156 6.81 17.81 10.33
CA THR A 156 6.36 17.45 11.69
C THR A 156 6.96 16.15 12.20
N PRO A 157 6.99 15.98 13.54
CA PRO A 157 7.41 14.70 14.15
C PRO A 157 6.59 13.51 13.66
N LEU A 158 5.27 13.69 13.44
CA LEU A 158 4.40 12.63 12.93
C LEU A 158 4.80 12.21 11.52
N ARG A 159 4.96 13.15 10.58
CA ARG A 159 5.36 12.85 9.21
C ARG A 159 6.72 12.16 9.16
N ARG A 160 7.68 12.61 9.99
CA ARG A 160 8.98 11.94 10.12
C ARG A 160 8.83 10.48 10.58
N ALA A 161 8.03 10.24 11.63
CA ALA A 161 7.80 8.89 12.12
C ALA A 161 7.14 7.98 11.07
N LEU A 162 6.18 8.49 10.28
CA LEU A 162 5.58 7.76 9.16
C LEU A 162 6.59 7.45 8.05
N ALA A 163 7.38 8.44 7.64
CA ALA A 163 8.40 8.26 6.61
C ALA A 163 9.50 7.27 7.05
N ASP A 164 9.94 7.35 8.32
CA ASP A 164 10.93 6.43 8.88
C ASP A 164 10.37 5.00 8.96
N PHE A 165 9.10 4.84 9.33
CA PHE A 165 8.44 3.55 9.32
C PHE A 165 8.43 2.94 7.92
N VAL A 166 7.98 3.69 6.91
CA VAL A 166 7.93 3.20 5.51
C VAL A 166 9.33 2.87 5.01
N ARG A 167 10.34 3.74 5.23
CA ARG A 167 11.72 3.46 4.81
C ARG A 167 12.25 2.17 5.44
N ARG A 168 12.01 1.96 6.73
CA ARG A 168 12.40 0.72 7.43
C ARG A 168 11.78 -0.52 6.78
N LEU A 169 10.51 -0.46 6.36
CA LEU A 169 9.87 -1.58 5.67
C LEU A 169 10.50 -1.85 4.31
N VAL A 170 10.72 -0.81 3.51
CA VAL A 170 11.33 -0.94 2.18
C VAL A 170 12.76 -1.49 2.28
N GLU A 171 13.51 -1.15 3.32
CA GLU A 171 14.87 -1.68 3.56
C GLU A 171 14.90 -3.19 3.83
N LEU A 172 13.79 -3.82 4.22
CA LEU A 172 13.74 -5.29 4.40
C LEU A 172 14.15 -6.03 3.13
N ARG A 173 13.79 -5.49 1.95
CA ARG A 173 14.18 -6.07 0.65
C ARG A 173 15.70 -6.10 0.46
N ASN A 174 16.41 -5.06 0.92
CA ASN A 174 17.85 -4.94 0.78
C ASN A 174 18.63 -5.92 1.68
N THR A 175 17.99 -6.39 2.74
CA THR A 175 18.59 -7.35 3.69
C THR A 175 18.14 -8.79 3.46
N ALA A 176 17.17 -9.00 2.57
CA ALA A 176 16.65 -10.33 2.24
C ALA A 176 17.67 -11.13 1.42
N THR A 177 17.86 -12.41 1.75
CA THR A 177 18.81 -13.31 1.09
C THR A 177 18.16 -14.26 0.09
N ASP A 178 16.91 -14.65 0.33
CA ASP A 178 16.20 -15.68 -0.43
C ASP A 178 15.01 -15.07 -1.16
N VAL A 179 15.29 -14.10 -2.04
CA VAL A 179 14.27 -13.43 -2.85
C VAL A 179 13.99 -14.25 -4.09
N VAL A 180 12.72 -14.52 -4.32
CA VAL A 180 12.23 -15.28 -5.48
C VAL A 180 11.14 -14.51 -6.22
N SER A 181 10.91 -14.83 -7.47
CA SER A 181 9.72 -14.33 -8.19
C SER A 181 8.47 -14.86 -7.51
N TYR A 182 7.48 -13.99 -7.28
CA TYR A 182 6.19 -14.40 -6.74
C TYR A 182 5.30 -14.93 -7.88
N GLU A 183 4.83 -16.17 -7.72
CA GLU A 183 3.89 -16.79 -8.65
C GLU A 183 2.47 -16.66 -8.08
N PRO A 184 1.67 -15.70 -8.59
CA PRO A 184 0.32 -15.49 -8.09
C PRO A 184 -0.61 -16.62 -8.52
N SER A 185 -1.59 -16.95 -7.68
CA SER A 185 -2.67 -17.88 -8.04
C SER A 185 -3.73 -17.25 -8.94
N ALA A 186 -3.77 -15.92 -9.00
CA ALA A 186 -4.67 -15.15 -9.84
C ALA A 186 -4.06 -13.80 -10.22
N VAL A 187 -4.48 -13.23 -11.33
CA VAL A 187 -4.12 -11.90 -11.80
C VAL A 187 -5.36 -11.07 -12.11
N ALA A 188 -5.29 -9.78 -11.85
CA ALA A 188 -6.27 -8.81 -12.36
C ALA A 188 -5.79 -8.31 -13.72
N VAL A 189 -6.61 -8.49 -14.75
CA VAL A 189 -6.33 -8.03 -16.11
C VAL A 189 -7.28 -6.90 -16.46
N PHE A 190 -6.73 -5.77 -16.82
CA PHE A 190 -7.44 -4.54 -17.16
C PHE A 190 -7.38 -4.31 -18.66
N VAL A 191 -8.49 -3.92 -19.26
CA VAL A 191 -8.55 -3.55 -20.67
C VAL A 191 -9.22 -2.17 -20.81
N ALA A 192 -8.68 -1.36 -21.72
CA ALA A 192 -9.26 -0.07 -22.06
C ALA A 192 -9.27 0.16 -23.57
N ALA A 193 -10.12 1.06 -24.05
CA ALA A 193 -10.09 1.45 -25.46
C ALA A 193 -8.69 1.96 -25.84
N PHE A 194 -8.20 1.54 -27.00
CA PHE A 194 -6.97 2.07 -27.54
C PHE A 194 -7.20 3.48 -28.08
N ASP A 195 -6.35 4.42 -27.69
CA ASP A 195 -6.32 5.77 -28.23
C ASP A 195 -4.86 6.13 -28.56
N GLU A 196 -4.58 6.37 -29.85
CA GLU A 196 -3.24 6.73 -30.32
C GLU A 196 -2.70 8.00 -29.66
N ALA A 197 -3.56 8.88 -29.16
CA ALA A 197 -3.15 10.10 -28.47
C ALA A 197 -2.37 9.84 -27.16
N PHE A 198 -2.53 8.65 -26.57
CA PHE A 198 -1.80 8.25 -25.37
C PHE A 198 -0.49 7.49 -25.66
N VAL A 199 -0.16 7.24 -26.93
CA VAL A 199 1.09 6.58 -27.31
C VAL A 199 2.11 7.62 -27.77
N PRO A 200 3.25 7.76 -27.08
CA PRO A 200 4.26 8.76 -27.44
C PRO A 200 4.84 8.59 -28.86
N ASP A 201 4.94 7.35 -29.33
CA ASP A 201 5.44 7.02 -30.66
C ASP A 201 4.59 5.89 -31.30
N PRO A 202 3.76 6.22 -32.29
CA PRO A 202 2.94 5.22 -33.00
C PRO A 202 3.73 4.07 -33.65
N GLN A 203 5.03 4.24 -33.92
CA GLN A 203 5.89 3.19 -34.50
C GLN A 203 6.20 2.09 -33.46
N MET A 204 6.05 2.37 -32.19
CA MET A 204 6.25 1.40 -31.11
C MET A 204 5.00 0.56 -30.80
N VAL A 205 3.88 0.82 -31.45
CA VAL A 205 2.65 0.05 -31.30
C VAL A 205 2.81 -1.33 -31.91
N THR A 206 2.69 -2.36 -31.10
CA THR A 206 2.65 -3.75 -31.55
C THR A 206 1.23 -4.27 -31.43
N ARG A 207 0.68 -4.86 -32.52
CA ARG A 207 -0.66 -5.46 -32.50
C ARG A 207 -0.54 -6.96 -32.38
N VAL A 208 -1.27 -7.54 -31.44
CA VAL A 208 -1.36 -8.99 -31.20
C VAL A 208 -2.82 -9.43 -31.19
N GLU A 209 -3.09 -10.64 -31.66
CA GLU A 209 -4.43 -11.21 -31.55
C GLU A 209 -4.76 -11.52 -30.10
N TRP A 210 -6.02 -11.25 -29.73
CA TRP A 210 -6.53 -11.64 -28.43
C TRP A 210 -6.69 -13.17 -28.37
N PRO A 211 -6.08 -13.87 -27.40
CA PRO A 211 -6.01 -15.34 -27.42
C PRO A 211 -7.28 -16.04 -26.94
N PHE A 212 -8.30 -15.30 -26.51
CA PHE A 212 -9.53 -15.86 -25.95
C PHE A 212 -10.72 -15.76 -26.90
N ALA A 213 -11.64 -16.72 -26.75
CA ALA A 213 -12.89 -16.74 -27.52
C ALA A 213 -13.91 -15.69 -27.05
N ASP A 214 -13.82 -15.26 -25.81
CA ASP A 214 -14.73 -14.26 -25.25
C ASP A 214 -14.50 -12.88 -25.92
N PRO A 215 -15.59 -12.15 -26.26
CA PRO A 215 -15.48 -10.85 -26.89
C PRO A 215 -14.72 -9.83 -26.04
N LEU A 216 -13.64 -9.29 -26.58
CA LEU A 216 -12.78 -8.31 -25.89
C LEU A 216 -13.56 -7.06 -25.46
N ALA A 217 -14.53 -6.59 -26.26
CA ALA A 217 -15.36 -5.43 -25.96
C ALA A 217 -16.22 -5.56 -24.68
N THR A 218 -16.57 -6.80 -24.30
CA THR A 218 -17.39 -7.08 -23.11
C THR A 218 -16.66 -7.86 -22.05
N TRP A 219 -15.36 -8.05 -22.22
CA TRP A 219 -14.53 -8.83 -21.33
C TRP A 219 -14.31 -8.12 -20.00
N GLY A 220 -14.69 -8.75 -18.90
CA GLY A 220 -14.58 -8.22 -17.55
C GLY A 220 -15.69 -7.23 -17.17
N GLU A 221 -15.65 -6.76 -15.93
CA GLU A 221 -16.60 -5.80 -15.37
C GLU A 221 -16.04 -4.37 -15.45
N PRO A 222 -16.91 -3.35 -15.60
CA PRO A 222 -16.47 -1.96 -15.56
C PRO A 222 -15.79 -1.63 -14.22
N VAL A 223 -14.63 -0.98 -14.27
CA VAL A 223 -13.97 -0.42 -13.09
C VAL A 223 -14.56 0.95 -12.82
N PRO A 224 -14.95 1.27 -11.57
CA PRO A 224 -15.42 2.62 -11.24
C PRO A 224 -14.38 3.66 -11.63
N PRO A 225 -14.79 4.77 -12.27
CA PRO A 225 -13.85 5.79 -12.72
C PRO A 225 -13.23 6.52 -11.52
N ASP A 226 -11.92 6.44 -11.41
CA ASP A 226 -11.12 7.23 -10.45
C ASP A 226 -10.88 8.67 -10.97
N GLY A 227 -11.93 9.31 -11.48
CA GLY A 227 -11.90 10.69 -11.96
C GLY A 227 -11.45 10.87 -13.42
N LEU A 228 -10.98 9.82 -14.10
CA LEU A 228 -10.65 9.85 -15.53
C LEU A 228 -11.73 9.12 -16.34
N SER A 229 -12.19 9.76 -17.42
CA SER A 229 -13.33 9.30 -18.25
C SER A 229 -12.96 8.18 -19.24
N VAL A 230 -12.10 7.25 -18.86
CA VAL A 230 -11.73 6.11 -19.72
C VAL A 230 -12.51 4.88 -19.26
N ASP A 231 -13.18 4.21 -20.21
CA ASP A 231 -13.86 2.93 -19.96
C ASP A 231 -12.81 1.83 -19.75
N VAL A 232 -12.48 1.59 -18.48
CA VAL A 232 -11.60 0.50 -18.06
C VAL A 232 -12.48 -0.65 -17.57
N ARG A 233 -12.18 -1.84 -18.03
CA ARG A 233 -12.81 -3.07 -17.55
C ARG A 233 -11.77 -3.96 -16.92
N CYS A 234 -12.18 -4.73 -15.91
CA CYS A 234 -11.29 -5.65 -15.21
C CYS A 234 -11.92 -7.03 -15.08
N ARG A 235 -11.08 -8.05 -15.17
CA ARG A 235 -11.43 -9.43 -14.86
C ARG A 235 -10.28 -10.09 -14.10
N VAL A 236 -10.66 -10.88 -13.09
CA VAL A 236 -9.72 -11.79 -12.42
C VAL A 236 -9.60 -13.06 -13.27
N VAL A 237 -8.37 -13.46 -13.49
CA VAL A 237 -8.00 -14.68 -14.23
C VAL A 237 -7.22 -15.58 -13.29
N ASP A 238 -7.63 -16.83 -13.16
CA ASP A 238 -7.02 -17.84 -12.29
C ASP A 238 -7.00 -19.23 -12.95
N GLY A 239 -6.46 -20.23 -12.24
CA GLY A 239 -6.44 -21.63 -12.65
C GLY A 239 -5.87 -21.87 -14.06
N ASP A 240 -6.50 -22.79 -14.81
CA ASP A 240 -6.06 -23.20 -16.15
C ASP A 240 -6.02 -22.03 -17.14
N GLU A 241 -6.91 -21.05 -16.99
CA GLU A 241 -6.94 -19.86 -17.85
C GLU A 241 -5.69 -18.99 -17.61
N LEU A 242 -5.28 -18.81 -16.36
CA LEU A 242 -4.05 -18.10 -16.04
C LEU A 242 -2.81 -18.80 -16.59
N ASP A 243 -2.77 -20.13 -16.54
CA ASP A 243 -1.64 -20.90 -17.07
C ASP A 243 -1.48 -20.71 -18.58
N LEU A 244 -2.60 -20.61 -19.31
CA LEU A 244 -2.60 -20.31 -20.75
C LEU A 244 -2.14 -18.88 -21.06
N LEU A 245 -2.49 -17.92 -20.18
CA LEU A 245 -2.21 -16.48 -20.39
C LEU A 245 -0.84 -16.07 -19.92
N ARG A 246 -0.27 -16.73 -18.93
CA ARG A 246 0.92 -16.30 -18.19
C ARG A 246 2.05 -15.85 -19.12
N ASP A 247 2.42 -16.69 -20.10
CA ASP A 247 3.48 -16.37 -21.01
C ASP A 247 3.12 -15.21 -21.96
N ALA A 248 1.87 -15.15 -22.41
CA ALA A 248 1.39 -14.06 -23.24
C ALA A 248 1.42 -12.73 -22.48
N LEU A 249 0.91 -12.69 -21.24
CA LEU A 249 0.89 -11.48 -20.41
C LEU A 249 2.31 -10.93 -20.15
N ARG A 250 3.29 -11.80 -19.94
CA ARG A 250 4.69 -11.40 -19.70
C ARG A 250 5.36 -10.78 -20.93
N THR A 251 4.87 -11.07 -22.12
CA THR A 251 5.44 -10.50 -23.37
C THR A 251 4.83 -9.15 -23.76
N LEU A 252 3.69 -8.78 -23.17
CA LEU A 252 3.01 -7.54 -23.46
C LEU A 252 3.74 -6.34 -22.88
N THR A 253 3.73 -5.24 -23.65
CA THR A 253 4.28 -3.95 -23.24
C THR A 253 3.19 -2.89 -23.14
N THR A 254 3.50 -1.75 -22.56
CA THR A 254 2.56 -0.62 -22.41
C THR A 254 2.06 -0.06 -23.74
N THR A 255 2.69 -0.44 -24.88
CA THR A 255 2.29 -0.05 -26.24
C THR A 255 1.72 -1.22 -27.04
N THR A 256 1.50 -2.37 -26.39
CA THR A 256 0.87 -3.52 -27.06
C THR A 256 -0.63 -3.34 -27.12
N VAL A 257 -1.18 -3.40 -28.33
CA VAL A 257 -2.60 -3.37 -28.64
C VAL A 257 -3.07 -4.80 -28.91
N VAL A 258 -4.05 -5.26 -28.16
CA VAL A 258 -4.72 -6.53 -28.43
C VAL A 258 -5.89 -6.29 -29.37
N VAL A 259 -6.02 -7.16 -30.37
CA VAL A 259 -6.99 -7.01 -31.46
C VAL A 259 -7.89 -8.24 -31.49
N GLN A 260 -9.21 -8.01 -31.57
CA GLN A 260 -10.19 -9.05 -31.84
C GLN A 260 -11.27 -8.48 -32.80
N ASP A 261 -11.47 -9.14 -33.93
CA ASP A 261 -12.31 -8.65 -35.01
C ASP A 261 -11.88 -7.26 -35.49
N SER A 262 -12.61 -6.21 -35.16
CA SER A 262 -12.23 -4.81 -35.44
C SER A 262 -12.02 -3.98 -34.17
N GLU A 263 -12.08 -4.63 -33.00
CA GLU A 263 -11.86 -3.99 -31.71
C GLU A 263 -10.37 -3.93 -31.39
N GLU A 264 -9.90 -2.76 -31.00
CA GLU A 264 -8.55 -2.53 -30.51
C GLU A 264 -8.59 -2.08 -29.06
N ARG A 265 -7.82 -2.75 -28.19
CA ARG A 265 -7.72 -2.44 -26.76
C ARG A 265 -6.27 -2.41 -26.33
N ILE A 266 -5.97 -1.60 -25.33
CA ILE A 266 -4.75 -1.73 -24.55
C ILE A 266 -5.02 -2.55 -23.31
N LEU A 267 -3.98 -3.22 -22.81
CA LEU A 267 -4.08 -4.13 -21.69
C LEU A 267 -3.01 -3.81 -20.65
N ALA A 268 -3.40 -3.90 -19.39
CA ALA A 268 -2.50 -3.93 -18.25
C ALA A 268 -2.88 -5.07 -17.32
N TRP A 269 -1.95 -5.53 -16.49
CA TRP A 269 -2.25 -6.56 -15.52
C TRP A 269 -1.40 -6.40 -14.25
N ARG A 270 -1.90 -6.95 -13.15
CA ARG A 270 -1.16 -7.09 -11.89
C ARG A 270 -1.49 -8.41 -11.21
N PRO A 271 -0.56 -8.99 -10.45
CA PRO A 271 -0.88 -10.12 -9.59
C PRO A 271 -1.92 -9.72 -8.55
N LEU A 272 -2.83 -10.62 -8.20
CA LEU A 272 -3.62 -10.49 -6.99
C LEU A 272 -2.77 -10.90 -5.79
N LEU A 273 -2.91 -10.12 -4.73
CA LEU A 273 -2.26 -10.38 -3.46
C LEU A 273 -3.06 -11.43 -2.66
N PRO A 274 -2.44 -12.14 -1.70
CA PRO A 274 -3.10 -13.22 -0.96
C PRO A 274 -4.41 -12.85 -0.25
N ASP A 275 -4.60 -11.57 0.08
CA ASP A 275 -5.80 -11.03 0.74
C ASP A 275 -6.76 -10.33 -0.24
N GLU A 276 -6.51 -10.38 -1.54
CA GLU A 276 -7.37 -9.83 -2.60
C GLU A 276 -8.16 -10.93 -3.29
N ALA A 277 -9.41 -10.66 -3.66
CA ALA A 277 -10.30 -11.60 -4.33
C ALA A 277 -10.91 -11.07 -5.64
N ASN A 278 -10.73 -9.79 -5.92
CA ASN A 278 -11.34 -9.13 -7.09
C ASN A 278 -10.46 -7.94 -7.58
N CYS A 279 -10.88 -7.31 -8.62
CA CYS A 279 -10.21 -6.14 -9.19
C CYS A 279 -10.20 -4.90 -8.28
#